data_100e1b937e17c30412a7f7b98d178a7e
#
_entry.id   100e1b937e17c30412a7f7b98d178a7e
#
_cell.length_a   1.000
_cell.length_b   1.000
_cell.length_c   1.000
_cell.angle_alpha   90.00
_cell.angle_beta   90.00
_cell.angle_gamma   90.00
#
_symmetry.space_group_name_H-M   'P 1'
#
loop_
_entity.id
_entity.type
_entity.pdbx_description
1 polymer ?
#
loop_
_entity_poly.entity_id
_entity_poly.type
_entity_poly.pdbx_seq_one_letter_code
_entity_poly.pdbx_strand_id
1 'polypeptide(L)'
;LIQEIKEYKIENLHTLYFGGGTPSLLDMDDFTSIRNCFPDSIDEFTVECNPESLDEEKLASYVSLGVNRISLGVQSFKDDLLKICNRKHTSDQAKTVIQLIQSSGIHNFSIDLIFGLPNQTMEDVKKDIDTFLNLDIPHLSIYSLQIEENSIFGKTGVEPIDSDLEADMFEYITKTLEAAGYIHYEISSFCKPGHYSKHNLSYWQDKDFY
;
A
#
# COMPACT_ATOMS: atom_id res chain seq x y z
N LEU A 1 -14.31 10.80 -15.87
CA LEU A 1 -12.99 11.03 -15.27
C LEU A 1 -12.08 11.88 -16.20
N ILE A 2 -11.72 11.41 -17.42
CA ILE A 2 -10.80 12.16 -18.34
C ILE A 2 -11.33 13.56 -18.66
N GLN A 3 -12.63 13.71 -18.93
CA GLN A 3 -13.25 14.99 -19.18
C GLN A 3 -13.15 15.92 -17.96
N GLU A 4 -13.41 15.39 -16.79
CA GLU A 4 -13.34 16.09 -15.51
C GLU A 4 -11.91 16.56 -15.21
N ILE A 5 -10.90 15.68 -15.36
CA ILE A 5 -9.47 16.05 -15.18
C ILE A 5 -9.10 17.23 -16.07
N LYS A 6 -9.53 17.23 -17.35
CA LYS A 6 -9.22 18.30 -18.29
C LYS A 6 -9.85 19.66 -17.92
N GLU A 7 -10.93 19.66 -17.15
CA GLU A 7 -11.58 20.90 -16.68
C GLU A 7 -10.70 21.62 -15.63
N TYR A 8 -9.89 20.90 -14.84
CA TYR A 8 -9.01 21.48 -13.82
C TYR A 8 -7.78 22.19 -14.38
N LYS A 9 -7.40 21.97 -15.64
CA LYS A 9 -6.21 22.59 -16.29
C LYS A 9 -4.94 22.47 -15.44
N ILE A 10 -4.63 21.26 -15.00
CA ILE A 10 -3.51 20.97 -14.10
C ILE A 10 -2.20 21.22 -14.85
N GLU A 11 -1.46 22.29 -14.47
CA GLU A 11 -0.21 22.66 -15.10
C GLU A 11 1.02 22.23 -14.28
N ASN A 12 0.90 22.24 -12.95
CA ASN A 12 1.95 21.83 -12.01
C ASN A 12 1.41 20.81 -11.04
N LEU A 13 2.07 19.67 -10.96
CA LEU A 13 1.69 18.59 -10.08
C LEU A 13 2.94 17.96 -9.44
N HIS A 14 3.03 18.03 -8.11
CA HIS A 14 4.14 17.40 -7.39
C HIS A 14 3.92 15.90 -7.19
N THR A 15 2.69 15.51 -6.87
CA THR A 15 2.37 14.11 -6.64
C THR A 15 1.12 13.70 -7.41
N LEU A 16 1.15 12.50 -7.98
CA LEU A 16 0.00 11.85 -8.61
C LEU A 16 -0.21 10.50 -7.96
N TYR A 17 -1.44 10.22 -7.57
CA TYR A 17 -1.79 8.96 -6.91
C TYR A 17 -2.99 8.31 -7.61
N PHE A 18 -2.75 7.14 -8.17
CA PHE A 18 -3.82 6.28 -8.69
C PHE A 18 -4.20 5.29 -7.61
N GLY A 19 -5.35 5.51 -7.00
CA GLY A 19 -5.88 4.73 -5.89
C GLY A 19 -7.37 4.48 -6.01
N GLY A 20 -7.95 3.89 -4.96
CA GLY A 20 -9.38 3.60 -4.86
C GLY A 20 -9.67 2.11 -4.98
N GLY A 21 -10.46 1.66 -5.97
CA GLY A 21 -10.83 0.26 -6.08
C GLY A 21 -9.62 -0.68 -6.28
N THR A 22 -9.13 -0.79 -7.49
CA THR A 22 -7.88 -1.50 -7.79
C THR A 22 -7.34 -0.97 -9.12
N PRO A 23 -6.54 0.10 -9.10
CA PRO A 23 -6.03 0.73 -10.33
C PRO A 23 -5.24 -0.22 -11.23
N SER A 24 -4.57 -1.20 -10.63
CA SER A 24 -3.82 -2.22 -11.37
C SER A 24 -4.69 -3.22 -12.15
N LEU A 25 -6.01 -3.15 -12.05
CA LEU A 25 -6.95 -3.90 -12.90
C LEU A 25 -7.34 -3.15 -14.18
N LEU A 26 -7.03 -1.85 -14.29
CA LEU A 26 -7.23 -1.11 -15.52
C LEU A 26 -6.41 -1.75 -16.65
N ASP A 27 -6.98 -1.77 -17.86
CA ASP A 27 -6.17 -2.07 -19.02
C ASP A 27 -5.16 -0.93 -19.29
N MET A 28 -4.11 -1.23 -20.03
CA MET A 28 -3.02 -0.27 -20.20
C MET A 28 -3.37 0.89 -21.14
N ASP A 29 -4.37 0.74 -22.00
CA ASP A 29 -4.85 1.80 -22.88
C ASP A 29 -5.62 2.85 -22.07
N ASP A 30 -6.50 2.41 -21.18
CA ASP A 30 -7.24 3.28 -20.27
C ASP A 30 -6.28 3.95 -19.27
N PHE A 31 -5.36 3.19 -18.68
CA PHE A 31 -4.33 3.74 -17.77
C PHE A 31 -3.51 4.84 -18.46
N THR A 32 -3.02 4.57 -19.67
CA THR A 32 -2.24 5.51 -20.48
C THR A 32 -3.06 6.76 -20.83
N SER A 33 -4.33 6.56 -21.21
CA SER A 33 -5.23 7.66 -21.55
C SER A 33 -5.48 8.61 -20.37
N ILE A 34 -5.61 8.06 -19.16
CA ILE A 34 -5.73 8.85 -17.93
C ILE A 34 -4.41 9.54 -17.61
N ARG A 35 -3.28 8.81 -17.65
CA ARG A 35 -1.93 9.36 -17.38
C ARG A 35 -1.61 10.56 -18.25
N ASN A 36 -1.97 10.50 -19.53
CA ASN A 36 -1.71 11.57 -20.50
C ASN A 36 -2.54 12.85 -20.27
N CYS A 37 -3.46 12.85 -19.30
CA CYS A 37 -4.15 14.05 -18.86
C CYS A 37 -3.33 14.92 -17.88
N PHE A 38 -2.20 14.41 -17.38
CA PHE A 38 -1.36 15.07 -16.38
C PHE A 38 -0.01 15.48 -16.97
N PRO A 39 0.71 16.43 -16.34
CA PRO A 39 2.04 16.83 -16.75
C PRO A 39 3.04 15.66 -16.81
N ASP A 40 4.06 15.79 -17.67
CA ASP A 40 5.11 14.76 -17.78
C ASP A 40 6.00 14.70 -16.54
N SER A 41 6.31 15.84 -15.94
CA SER A 41 7.18 15.95 -14.77
C SER A 41 6.35 15.88 -13.48
N ILE A 42 6.50 14.81 -12.75
CA ILE A 42 5.84 14.55 -11.45
C ILE A 42 6.89 13.99 -10.50
N ASP A 43 7.02 14.58 -9.31
CA ASP A 43 8.02 14.17 -8.32
C ASP A 43 7.76 12.78 -7.74
N GLU A 44 6.48 12.44 -7.54
CA GLU A 44 6.04 11.12 -7.09
C GLU A 44 4.76 10.71 -7.81
N PHE A 45 4.83 9.64 -8.57
CA PHE A 45 3.66 9.01 -9.17
C PHE A 45 3.48 7.61 -8.60
N THR A 46 2.46 7.48 -7.73
CA THR A 46 2.11 6.23 -7.03
C THR A 46 0.95 5.52 -7.71
N VAL A 47 1.04 4.20 -7.79
CA VAL A 47 -0.07 3.32 -8.19
C VAL A 47 -0.32 2.27 -7.12
N GLU A 48 -1.59 2.12 -6.70
CA GLU A 48 -2.02 1.00 -5.86
C GLU A 48 -2.12 -0.27 -6.69
N CYS A 49 -1.52 -1.34 -6.18
CA CYS A 49 -1.50 -2.65 -6.82
C CYS A 49 -1.86 -3.75 -5.83
N ASN A 50 -2.43 -4.83 -6.35
CA ASN A 50 -2.51 -6.09 -5.62
C ASN A 50 -1.51 -7.11 -6.21
N PRO A 51 -0.97 -8.04 -5.41
CA PRO A 51 -0.03 -9.04 -5.91
C PRO A 51 -0.53 -9.86 -7.11
N GLU A 52 -1.84 -10.15 -7.15
CA GLU A 52 -2.44 -10.91 -8.25
C GLU A 52 -2.65 -10.10 -9.54
N SER A 53 -2.48 -8.79 -9.52
CA SER A 53 -2.74 -7.88 -10.65
C SER A 53 -1.49 -7.23 -11.22
N LEU A 54 -0.30 -7.54 -10.71
CA LEU A 54 0.97 -6.96 -11.11
C LEU A 54 1.93 -8.06 -11.58
N ASP A 55 2.31 -7.98 -12.84
CA ASP A 55 3.32 -8.81 -13.48
C ASP A 55 4.47 -7.97 -14.05
N GLU A 56 5.46 -8.62 -14.63
CA GLU A 56 6.65 -7.97 -15.18
C GLU A 56 6.31 -7.00 -16.33
N GLU A 57 5.40 -7.39 -17.24
CA GLU A 57 5.00 -6.58 -18.38
C GLU A 57 4.27 -5.31 -17.95
N LYS A 58 3.32 -5.44 -17.02
CA LYS A 58 2.58 -4.30 -16.48
C LYS A 58 3.50 -3.37 -15.70
N LEU A 59 4.40 -3.92 -14.89
CA LEU A 59 5.37 -3.12 -14.13
C LEU A 59 6.31 -2.35 -15.05
N ALA A 60 6.82 -2.97 -16.12
CA ALA A 60 7.63 -2.29 -17.14
C ALA A 60 6.84 -1.17 -17.83
N SER A 61 5.55 -1.41 -18.12
CA SER A 61 4.67 -0.39 -18.68
C SER A 61 4.47 0.78 -17.72
N TYR A 62 4.28 0.53 -16.43
CA TYR A 62 4.18 1.58 -15.42
C TYR A 62 5.44 2.43 -15.35
N VAL A 63 6.62 1.79 -15.30
CA VAL A 63 7.90 2.51 -15.32
C VAL A 63 8.02 3.41 -16.55
N SER A 64 7.64 2.92 -17.74
CA SER A 64 7.67 3.69 -18.98
C SER A 64 6.73 4.91 -18.98
N LEU A 65 5.65 4.85 -18.22
CA LEU A 65 4.68 5.93 -18.03
C LEU A 65 5.03 6.89 -16.88
N GLY A 66 6.20 6.70 -16.25
CA GLY A 66 6.71 7.57 -15.20
C GLY A 66 6.24 7.22 -13.79
N VAL A 67 5.61 6.04 -13.58
CA VAL A 67 5.35 5.54 -12.22
C VAL A 67 6.69 5.29 -11.53
N ASN A 68 6.89 5.90 -10.38
CA ASN A 68 8.12 5.80 -9.60
C ASN A 68 7.86 5.36 -8.14
N ARG A 69 6.60 5.08 -7.80
CA ARG A 69 6.21 4.50 -6.51
C ARG A 69 5.06 3.49 -6.68
N ILE A 70 5.14 2.37 -5.97
CA ILE A 70 4.08 1.36 -5.87
C ILE A 70 3.60 1.27 -4.42
N SER A 71 2.27 1.18 -4.20
CA SER A 71 1.67 0.74 -2.95
C SER A 71 1.07 -0.64 -3.17
N LEU A 72 1.60 -1.66 -2.51
CA LEU A 72 1.22 -3.06 -2.76
C LEU A 72 0.38 -3.60 -1.59
N GLY A 73 -0.88 -3.90 -1.85
CA GLY A 73 -1.83 -4.43 -0.87
C GLY A 73 -1.58 -5.89 -0.51
N VAL A 74 -0.64 -6.16 0.38
CA VAL A 74 -0.27 -7.52 0.83
C VAL A 74 -1.22 -8.03 1.92
N GLN A 75 -1.54 -7.23 2.89
CA GLN A 75 -2.42 -7.42 4.06
C GLN A 75 -1.83 -8.35 5.14
N SER A 76 -1.26 -9.51 4.81
CA SER A 76 -0.56 -10.44 5.70
C SER A 76 0.30 -11.40 4.88
N PHE A 77 1.30 -12.00 5.50
CA PHE A 77 2.07 -13.11 4.91
C PHE A 77 1.58 -14.49 5.40
N LYS A 78 0.39 -14.56 5.98
CA LYS A 78 -0.27 -15.81 6.40
C LYS A 78 -1.48 -16.09 5.53
N ASP A 79 -1.45 -17.18 4.75
CA ASP A 79 -2.49 -17.51 3.76
C ASP A 79 -3.91 -17.64 4.36
N ASP A 80 -4.03 -18.11 5.61
CA ASP A 80 -5.34 -18.21 6.25
C ASP A 80 -5.92 -16.81 6.58
N LEU A 81 -5.09 -15.83 6.95
CA LEU A 81 -5.52 -14.45 7.14
C LEU A 81 -5.85 -13.78 5.80
N LEU A 82 -5.11 -14.08 4.74
CA LEU A 82 -5.42 -13.62 3.38
C LEU A 82 -6.80 -14.10 2.91
N LYS A 83 -7.15 -15.36 3.20
CA LYS A 83 -8.49 -15.91 2.90
C LYS A 83 -9.59 -15.17 3.68
N ILE A 84 -9.35 -14.85 4.96
CA ILE A 84 -10.27 -14.06 5.79
C ILE A 84 -10.51 -12.68 5.17
N CYS A 85 -9.45 -12.04 4.65
CA CYS A 85 -9.52 -10.77 3.94
C CYS A 85 -10.06 -10.88 2.50
N ASN A 86 -10.52 -12.06 2.09
CA ASN A 86 -10.96 -12.35 0.72
C ASN A 86 -9.92 -11.99 -0.34
N ARG A 87 -8.62 -12.18 -0.02
CA ARG A 87 -7.52 -11.96 -0.97
C ARG A 87 -7.35 -13.18 -1.88
N LYS A 88 -7.02 -12.93 -3.14
CA LYS A 88 -6.84 -13.98 -4.16
C LYS A 88 -5.40 -14.46 -4.23
N HIS A 89 -4.45 -13.66 -3.79
CA HIS A 89 -3.03 -14.00 -3.77
C HIS A 89 -2.66 -14.82 -2.52
N THR A 90 -1.53 -15.49 -2.60
CA THR A 90 -0.87 -16.18 -1.48
C THR A 90 0.32 -15.37 -0.97
N SER A 91 0.82 -15.74 0.21
CA SER A 91 2.05 -15.19 0.77
C SER A 91 3.24 -15.29 -0.19
N ASP A 92 3.39 -16.43 -0.87
CA ASP A 92 4.49 -16.65 -1.81
C ASP A 92 4.36 -15.80 -3.08
N GLN A 93 3.13 -15.61 -3.58
CA GLN A 93 2.88 -14.67 -4.67
C GLN A 93 3.22 -13.23 -4.27
N ALA A 94 2.84 -12.79 -3.06
CA ALA A 94 3.19 -11.47 -2.56
C ALA A 94 4.71 -11.27 -2.50
N LYS A 95 5.46 -12.25 -1.97
CA LYS A 95 6.94 -12.20 -1.93
C LYS A 95 7.55 -12.14 -3.32
N THR A 96 7.03 -12.92 -4.27
CA THR A 96 7.49 -12.91 -5.67
C THR A 96 7.30 -11.53 -6.31
N VAL A 97 6.13 -10.91 -6.11
CA VAL A 97 5.86 -9.57 -6.66
C VAL A 97 6.71 -8.49 -5.98
N ILE A 98 6.97 -8.60 -4.68
CA ILE A 98 7.89 -7.69 -3.98
C ILE A 98 9.30 -7.77 -4.61
N GLN A 99 9.82 -8.97 -4.88
CA GLN A 99 11.11 -9.15 -5.54
C GLN A 99 11.12 -8.60 -6.97
N LEU A 100 10.00 -8.75 -7.67
CA LEU A 100 9.82 -8.16 -9.00
C LEU A 100 9.89 -6.63 -8.96
N ILE A 101 9.21 -5.98 -8.01
CA ILE A 101 9.29 -4.53 -7.82
C ILE A 101 10.73 -4.11 -7.49
N GLN A 102 11.41 -4.80 -6.58
CA GLN A 102 12.81 -4.52 -6.21
C GLN A 102 13.76 -4.58 -7.40
N SER A 103 13.50 -5.46 -8.37
CA SER A 103 14.33 -5.61 -9.58
C SER A 103 13.95 -4.65 -10.72
N SER A 104 12.82 -3.96 -10.64
CA SER A 104 12.28 -3.11 -11.73
C SER A 104 12.94 -1.73 -11.85
N GLY A 105 13.73 -1.31 -10.87
CA GLY A 105 14.24 0.06 -10.75
C GLY A 105 13.34 1.01 -9.96
N ILE A 106 12.15 0.59 -9.52
CA ILE A 106 11.32 1.33 -8.56
C ILE A 106 11.90 1.12 -7.16
N HIS A 107 12.60 2.11 -6.63
CA HIS A 107 13.24 2.03 -5.31
C HIS A 107 12.35 2.51 -4.17
N ASN A 108 11.29 3.27 -4.48
CA ASN A 108 10.31 3.71 -3.49
C ASN A 108 9.02 2.93 -3.67
N PHE A 109 8.76 2.00 -2.77
CA PHE A 109 7.50 1.27 -2.73
C PHE A 109 7.11 0.94 -1.30
N SER A 110 5.82 0.80 -1.07
CA SER A 110 5.25 0.36 0.20
C SER A 110 4.53 -0.96 0.05
N ILE A 111 4.46 -1.70 1.13
CA ILE A 111 3.42 -2.71 1.28
C ILE A 111 2.42 -2.26 2.33
N ASP A 112 1.18 -2.72 2.19
CA ASP A 112 0.14 -2.47 3.16
C ASP A 112 -0.13 -3.77 3.92
N LEU A 113 -0.09 -3.71 5.26
CA LEU A 113 -0.45 -4.81 6.16
C LEU A 113 -1.64 -4.40 7.03
N ILE A 114 -2.37 -5.41 7.51
CA ILE A 114 -3.47 -5.22 8.46
C ILE A 114 -3.18 -6.05 9.71
N PHE A 115 -3.31 -5.43 10.89
CA PHE A 115 -3.33 -6.14 12.16
C PHE A 115 -4.72 -6.07 12.80
N GLY A 116 -4.96 -6.92 13.78
CA GLY A 116 -6.30 -7.01 14.40
C GLY A 116 -7.30 -7.80 13.55
N LEU A 117 -6.84 -8.62 12.61
CA LEU A 117 -7.71 -9.49 11.83
C LEU A 117 -8.35 -10.57 12.69
N PRO A 118 -9.57 -11.04 12.35
CA PRO A 118 -10.21 -12.15 13.06
C PRO A 118 -9.29 -13.37 13.14
N ASN A 119 -9.12 -13.92 14.35
CA ASN A 119 -8.24 -15.05 14.67
C ASN A 119 -6.73 -14.77 14.47
N GLN A 120 -6.32 -13.53 14.21
CA GLN A 120 -4.91 -13.18 14.18
C GLN A 120 -4.33 -13.17 15.61
N THR A 121 -3.18 -13.76 15.77
CA THR A 121 -2.46 -13.81 17.04
C THR A 121 -1.27 -12.84 17.03
N MET A 122 -0.75 -12.51 18.22
CA MET A 122 0.50 -11.76 18.35
C MET A 122 1.66 -12.43 17.59
N GLU A 123 1.70 -13.75 17.57
CA GLU A 123 2.72 -14.50 16.83
C GLU A 123 2.60 -14.35 15.32
N ASP A 124 1.38 -14.20 14.80
CA ASP A 124 1.15 -13.92 13.38
C ASP A 124 1.66 -12.52 13.01
N VAL A 125 1.38 -11.53 13.84
CA VAL A 125 1.90 -10.15 13.65
C VAL A 125 3.43 -10.15 13.67
N LYS A 126 4.06 -10.86 14.63
CA LYS A 126 5.52 -10.99 14.68
C LYS A 126 6.09 -11.57 13.38
N LYS A 127 5.48 -12.63 12.85
CA LYS A 127 5.92 -13.25 11.59
C LYS A 127 5.73 -12.33 10.38
N ASP A 128 4.65 -11.56 10.34
CA ASP A 128 4.43 -10.57 9.28
C ASP A 128 5.51 -9.49 9.31
N ILE A 129 5.83 -8.94 10.49
CA ILE A 129 6.88 -7.93 10.66
C ILE A 129 8.28 -8.51 10.37
N ASP A 130 8.58 -9.70 10.86
CA ASP A 130 9.85 -10.38 10.56
C ASP A 130 10.02 -10.61 9.05
N THR A 131 8.94 -11.01 8.35
CA THR A 131 8.95 -11.20 6.90
C THR A 131 9.18 -9.88 6.18
N PHE A 132 8.50 -8.81 6.59
CA PHE A 132 8.69 -7.45 6.08
C PHE A 132 10.15 -7.00 6.20
N LEU A 133 10.75 -7.16 7.38
CA LEU A 133 12.14 -6.76 7.64
C LEU A 133 13.14 -7.60 6.84
N ASN A 134 12.92 -8.92 6.74
CA ASN A 134 13.79 -9.83 5.98
C ASN A 134 13.75 -9.57 4.46
N LEU A 135 12.64 -9.05 3.94
CA LEU A 135 12.52 -8.64 2.54
C LEU A 135 13.10 -7.24 2.26
N ASP A 136 13.62 -6.57 3.28
CA ASP A 136 14.29 -5.26 3.18
C ASP A 136 13.43 -4.18 2.51
N ILE A 137 12.11 -4.20 2.76
CA ILE A 137 11.12 -3.31 2.13
C ILE A 137 11.28 -1.89 2.68
N PRO A 138 11.29 -0.83 1.83
CA PRO A 138 11.62 0.51 2.29
C PRO A 138 10.50 1.21 3.06
N HIS A 139 9.24 0.82 2.88
CA HIS A 139 8.09 1.50 3.49
C HIS A 139 6.98 0.50 3.84
N LEU A 140 6.38 0.66 5.02
CA LEU A 140 5.22 -0.08 5.50
C LEU A 140 4.08 0.88 5.79
N SER A 141 2.89 0.61 5.24
CA SER A 141 1.63 1.13 5.76
C SER A 141 0.96 -0.01 6.53
N ILE A 142 0.63 0.22 7.80
CA ILE A 142 0.01 -0.82 8.63
C ILE A 142 -1.20 -0.27 9.35
N TYR A 143 -2.33 -0.94 9.17
CA TYR A 143 -3.64 -0.48 9.63
C TYR A 143 -4.23 -1.47 10.63
N SER A 144 -4.83 -0.95 11.70
CA SER A 144 -5.76 -1.74 12.50
C SER A 144 -7.03 -2.02 11.70
N LEU A 145 -7.54 -3.26 11.80
CA LEU A 145 -8.80 -3.60 11.15
C LEU A 145 -9.95 -2.75 11.71
N GLN A 146 -10.57 -1.95 10.86
CA GLN A 146 -11.80 -1.25 11.18
C GLN A 146 -13.00 -2.01 10.57
N ILE A 147 -13.98 -2.38 11.40
CA ILE A 147 -15.16 -3.11 10.95
C ILE A 147 -16.30 -2.12 10.73
N GLU A 148 -16.49 -1.74 9.47
CA GLU A 148 -17.60 -0.89 9.05
C GLU A 148 -18.89 -1.70 8.97
N GLU A 149 -20.01 -1.12 9.41
CA GLU A 149 -21.33 -1.77 9.49
C GLU A 149 -21.79 -2.33 8.13
N ASN A 150 -21.47 -1.62 7.05
CA ASN A 150 -21.80 -2.01 5.68
C ASN A 150 -20.80 -2.95 5.00
N SER A 151 -19.67 -3.23 5.65
CA SER A 151 -18.66 -4.18 5.16
C SER A 151 -19.17 -5.63 5.25
N ILE A 152 -18.44 -6.56 4.63
CA ILE A 152 -18.75 -7.99 4.77
C ILE A 152 -18.61 -8.42 6.24
N PHE A 153 -17.57 -7.97 6.92
CA PHE A 153 -17.36 -8.29 8.33
C PHE A 153 -18.48 -7.76 9.22
N GLY A 154 -18.91 -6.51 9.03
CA GLY A 154 -20.04 -5.94 9.77
C GLY A 154 -21.34 -6.72 9.53
N LYS A 155 -21.67 -7.03 8.27
CA LYS A 155 -22.89 -7.79 7.92
C LYS A 155 -22.86 -9.25 8.40
N THR A 156 -21.71 -9.85 8.58
CA THR A 156 -21.55 -11.22 9.09
C THR A 156 -21.36 -11.31 10.60
N GLY A 157 -21.41 -10.17 11.29
CA GLY A 157 -21.30 -10.12 12.75
C GLY A 157 -19.93 -10.50 13.28
N VAL A 158 -18.87 -10.18 12.53
CA VAL A 158 -17.50 -10.35 13.00
C VAL A 158 -17.24 -9.32 14.09
N GLU A 159 -16.82 -9.78 15.26
CA GLU A 159 -16.42 -8.92 16.36
C GLU A 159 -14.95 -8.48 16.21
N PRO A 160 -14.60 -7.23 16.58
CA PRO A 160 -13.21 -6.79 16.70
C PRO A 160 -12.43 -7.68 17.68
N ILE A 161 -11.13 -7.74 17.54
CA ILE A 161 -10.29 -8.36 18.55
C ILE A 161 -10.33 -7.54 19.85
N ASP A 162 -9.87 -8.16 20.93
CA ASP A 162 -9.73 -7.47 22.23
C ASP A 162 -8.84 -6.23 22.11
N SER A 163 -9.29 -5.11 22.70
CA SER A 163 -8.61 -3.81 22.56
C SER A 163 -7.21 -3.78 23.21
N ASP A 164 -6.98 -4.55 24.28
CA ASP A 164 -5.68 -4.64 24.91
C ASP A 164 -4.72 -5.42 24.01
N LEU A 165 -5.19 -6.49 23.37
CA LEU A 165 -4.42 -7.23 22.39
C LEU A 165 -4.08 -6.38 21.16
N GLU A 166 -5.03 -5.57 20.67
CA GLU A 166 -4.81 -4.64 19.57
C GLU A 166 -3.72 -3.61 19.92
N ALA A 167 -3.79 -3.04 21.11
CA ALA A 167 -2.80 -2.10 21.62
C ALA A 167 -1.42 -2.75 21.76
N ASP A 168 -1.35 -3.97 22.29
CA ASP A 168 -0.10 -4.73 22.40
C ASP A 168 0.52 -5.04 21.03
N MET A 169 -0.31 -5.37 20.03
CA MET A 169 0.15 -5.58 18.65
C MET A 169 0.76 -4.29 18.07
N PHE A 170 0.09 -3.16 18.22
CA PHE A 170 0.58 -1.88 17.72
C PHE A 170 1.88 -1.43 18.43
N GLU A 171 1.94 -1.62 19.75
CA GLU A 171 3.14 -1.32 20.53
C GLU A 171 4.33 -2.17 20.06
N TYR A 172 4.12 -3.48 19.83
CA TYR A 172 5.15 -4.37 19.32
C TYR A 172 5.64 -3.94 17.93
N ILE A 173 4.70 -3.65 17.00
CA ILE A 173 5.00 -3.20 15.64
C ILE A 173 5.88 -1.94 15.70
N THR A 174 5.44 -0.93 16.43
CA THR A 174 6.13 0.35 16.54
C THR A 174 7.54 0.18 17.08
N LYS A 175 7.69 -0.49 18.24
CA LYS A 175 9.00 -0.72 18.87
C LYS A 175 9.96 -1.51 17.96
N THR A 176 9.44 -2.53 17.26
CA THR A 176 10.26 -3.37 16.41
C THR A 176 10.75 -2.63 15.18
N LEU A 177 9.88 -1.87 14.51
CA LEU A 177 10.23 -1.10 13.33
C LEU A 177 11.18 0.06 13.67
N GLU A 178 10.94 0.79 14.75
CA GLU A 178 11.86 1.85 15.21
C GLU A 178 13.24 1.30 15.57
N ALA A 179 13.30 0.16 16.26
CA ALA A 179 14.57 -0.53 16.56
C ALA A 179 15.32 -1.00 15.30
N ALA A 180 14.58 -1.31 14.23
CA ALA A 180 15.15 -1.63 12.91
C ALA A 180 15.52 -0.40 12.07
N GLY A 181 15.34 0.83 12.59
CA GLY A 181 15.73 2.08 11.94
C GLY A 181 14.67 2.69 11.02
N TYR A 182 13.44 2.21 11.09
CA TYR A 182 12.31 2.85 10.39
C TYR A 182 11.81 4.06 11.17
N ILE A 183 11.41 5.09 10.45
CA ILE A 183 10.82 6.31 11.00
C ILE A 183 9.29 6.16 10.97
N HIS A 184 8.66 6.24 12.14
CA HIS A 184 7.21 6.36 12.27
C HIS A 184 6.85 7.82 12.00
N TYR A 185 6.37 8.16 10.82
CA TYR A 185 6.23 9.56 10.38
C TYR A 185 4.79 10.05 10.30
N GLU A 186 3.83 9.13 10.35
CA GLU A 186 2.40 9.40 10.49
C GLU A 186 1.72 8.17 11.12
N ILE A 187 0.42 8.24 11.39
CA ILE A 187 -0.29 7.27 12.23
C ILE A 187 -0.07 5.82 11.80
N SER A 188 -0.12 5.54 10.49
CA SER A 188 -0.09 4.18 9.95
C SER A 188 1.18 3.85 9.16
N SER A 189 2.11 4.80 9.00
CA SER A 189 3.22 4.63 8.06
C SER A 189 4.59 4.70 8.70
N PHE A 190 5.41 3.72 8.33
CA PHE A 190 6.80 3.59 8.72
C PHE A 190 7.68 3.50 7.48
N CYS A 191 8.82 4.21 7.45
CA CYS A 191 9.71 4.12 6.32
C CYS A 191 11.19 4.20 6.70
N LYS A 192 12.06 3.67 5.84
CA LYS A 192 13.49 3.99 5.90
C LYS A 192 13.71 5.47 5.59
N PRO A 193 14.78 6.09 6.10
CA PRO A 193 15.10 7.48 5.79
C PRO A 193 15.09 7.75 4.27
N GLY A 194 14.33 8.76 3.85
CA GLY A 194 14.21 9.15 2.44
C GLY A 194 13.10 8.43 1.64
N HIS A 195 12.39 7.47 2.23
CA HIS A 195 11.33 6.69 1.54
C HIS A 195 9.91 7.08 1.98
N TYR A 196 9.70 8.32 2.35
CA TYR A 196 8.37 8.84 2.68
C TYR A 196 7.43 8.76 1.48
N SER A 197 6.13 8.53 1.72
CA SER A 197 5.10 8.82 0.72
C SER A 197 4.88 10.32 0.68
N LYS A 198 5.36 10.98 -0.37
CA LYS A 198 5.19 12.43 -0.54
C LYS A 198 3.72 12.81 -0.68
N HIS A 199 2.95 11.95 -1.37
CA HIS A 199 1.52 12.15 -1.54
C HIS A 199 0.79 12.14 -0.20
N ASN A 200 1.01 11.13 0.65
CA ASN A 200 0.39 11.07 1.98
C ASN A 200 0.84 12.24 2.87
N LEU A 201 2.12 12.61 2.81
CA LEU A 201 2.62 13.77 3.56
C LEU A 201 1.95 15.08 3.14
N SER A 202 1.48 15.22 1.90
CA SER A 202 0.82 16.45 1.46
C SER A 202 -0.47 16.72 2.24
N TYR A 203 -1.22 15.68 2.61
CA TYR A 203 -2.40 15.81 3.47
C TYR A 203 -2.05 16.25 4.89
N TRP A 204 -1.00 15.68 5.47
CA TRP A 204 -0.53 16.07 6.82
C TRP A 204 0.10 17.46 6.87
N GLN A 205 0.55 17.97 5.74
CA GLN A 205 1.15 19.31 5.59
C GLN A 205 0.16 20.37 5.10
N ASP A 206 -1.13 20.04 5.02
CA ASP A 206 -2.22 20.92 4.59
C ASP A 206 -1.93 21.58 3.22
N LYS A 207 -1.41 20.77 2.28
CA LYS A 207 -1.15 21.22 0.90
C LYS A 207 -2.42 21.09 0.06
N ASP A 208 -2.53 21.97 -0.92
CA ASP A 208 -3.63 21.92 -1.89
C ASP A 208 -3.62 20.61 -2.67
N PHE A 209 -4.81 20.06 -2.94
CA PHE A 209 -5.02 18.88 -3.76
C PHE A 209 -6.25 19.04 -4.65
N TYR A 210 -6.30 18.27 -5.73
CA TYR A 210 -7.42 18.21 -6.68
C TYR A 210 -8.28 17.00 -6.45
#